data_4b68cdd008c7cc8bd5eb5bf233cf5e10
#
_entry.id   4b68cdd008c7cc8bd5eb5bf233cf5e10
#
_cell.length_a   1.000
_cell.length_b   1.000
_cell.length_c   1.000
_cell.angle_alpha   90.00
_cell.angle_beta   90.00
_cell.angle_gamma   90.00
#
_symmetry.space_group_name_H-M   'P 1'
#
loop_
_entity.id
_entity.type
_entity.pdbx_description
1 polymer ?
#
loop_
_entity_poly.entity_id
_entity_poly.type
_entity_poly.pdbx_seq_one_letter_code
_entity_poly.pdbx_strand_id
1 'polypeptide(L)'
;MSEEVIHLLLAFAGNLVSSLILVLGIYHHVSKRRDYVFTFLMVASAVFLLCNLLVEVEIDLAFALGLFAIFGIIRYRTDAVPIREMTYLFIVIALAVLNALAPQSNGVMLIALANALVWILTLVLDRLWTIRHMATKVVVYDRVDLLSEGRREELIEDLEQRTGVQIVRIEIGKVDLLRDTAIIKVHFDGDRQPGHFESQGGS
;
A
#
# COMPACT_ATOMS: atom_id res chain seq x y z
N MET A 1 -34.41 -19.61 9.39
CA MET A 1 -33.15 -19.43 8.66
C MET A 1 -32.47 -20.79 8.66
N SER A 2 -32.06 -21.29 7.50
CA SER A 2 -31.33 -22.56 7.43
C SER A 2 -30.00 -22.42 8.21
N GLU A 3 -29.53 -23.50 8.83
CA GLU A 3 -28.24 -23.49 9.57
C GLU A 3 -27.09 -22.99 8.69
N GLU A 4 -27.12 -23.33 7.42
CA GLU A 4 -26.15 -22.88 6.41
C GLU A 4 -26.07 -21.34 6.28
N VAL A 5 -27.22 -20.64 6.29
CA VAL A 5 -27.27 -19.17 6.22
C VAL A 5 -26.65 -18.55 7.48
N ILE A 6 -26.90 -19.15 8.65
CA ILE A 6 -26.33 -18.68 9.90
C ILE A 6 -24.80 -18.86 9.87
N HIS A 7 -24.31 -20.01 9.41
CA HIS A 7 -22.88 -20.29 9.28
C HIS A 7 -22.20 -19.31 8.29
N LEU A 8 -22.81 -19.06 7.14
CA LEU A 8 -22.30 -18.09 6.17
C LEU A 8 -22.21 -16.69 6.78
N LEU A 9 -23.25 -16.23 7.48
CA LEU A 9 -23.25 -14.91 8.13
C LEU A 9 -22.19 -14.79 9.22
N LEU A 10 -21.99 -15.84 10.03
CA LEU A 10 -20.95 -15.86 11.08
C LEU A 10 -19.56 -15.85 10.47
N ALA A 11 -19.32 -16.64 9.43
CA ALA A 11 -18.04 -16.68 8.72
C ALA A 11 -17.74 -15.35 8.01
N PHE A 12 -18.75 -14.74 7.38
CA PHE A 12 -18.66 -13.42 6.77
C PHE A 12 -18.33 -12.34 7.82
N ALA A 13 -19.02 -12.36 8.97
CA ALA A 13 -18.74 -11.43 10.07
C ALA A 13 -17.30 -11.59 10.58
N GLY A 14 -16.82 -12.84 10.72
CA GLY A 14 -15.43 -13.15 11.08
C GLY A 14 -14.42 -12.59 10.07
N ASN A 15 -14.69 -12.77 8.77
CA ASN A 15 -13.85 -12.21 7.70
C ASN A 15 -13.86 -10.67 7.74
N LEU A 16 -15.02 -10.06 7.97
CA LEU A 16 -15.13 -8.60 8.05
C LEU A 16 -14.33 -8.05 9.23
N VAL A 17 -14.45 -8.68 10.41
CA VAL A 17 -13.67 -8.29 11.60
C VAL A 17 -12.18 -8.42 11.35
N SER A 18 -11.74 -9.55 10.75
CA SER A 18 -10.34 -9.76 10.40
C SER A 18 -9.81 -8.69 9.46
N SER A 19 -10.57 -8.37 8.41
CA SER A 19 -10.21 -7.34 7.43
C SER A 19 -10.20 -5.94 8.05
N LEU A 20 -11.15 -5.63 8.95
CA LEU A 20 -11.16 -4.35 9.68
C LEU A 20 -9.94 -4.19 10.58
N ILE A 21 -9.52 -5.23 11.30
CA ILE A 21 -8.31 -5.19 12.12
C ILE A 21 -7.08 -4.89 11.26
N LEU A 22 -6.93 -5.57 10.12
CA LEU A 22 -5.82 -5.34 9.21
C LEU A 22 -5.85 -3.93 8.61
N VAL A 23 -7.01 -3.53 8.07
CA VAL A 23 -7.12 -2.30 7.27
C VAL A 23 -7.19 -1.06 8.17
N LEU A 24 -7.99 -1.07 9.22
CA LEU A 24 -8.10 0.08 10.13
C LEU A 24 -7.03 0.08 11.20
N GLY A 25 -6.69 -1.09 11.76
CA GLY A 25 -5.74 -1.21 12.85
C GLY A 25 -4.29 -1.05 12.39
N ILE A 26 -3.92 -1.61 11.23
CA ILE A 26 -2.54 -1.61 10.75
C ILE A 26 -2.37 -0.60 9.61
N TYR A 27 -3.05 -0.81 8.47
CA TYR A 27 -2.84 -0.01 7.28
C TYR A 27 -3.17 1.48 7.48
N HIS A 28 -4.35 1.80 8.00
CA HIS A 28 -4.79 3.19 8.16
C HIS A 28 -3.90 3.99 9.13
N HIS A 29 -3.35 3.31 10.13
CA HIS A 29 -2.43 3.94 11.10
C HIS A 29 -1.12 4.39 10.44
N VAL A 30 -0.69 3.66 9.41
CA VAL A 30 0.60 3.89 8.75
C VAL A 30 0.44 4.73 7.47
N SER A 31 -0.54 4.41 6.62
CA SER A 31 -0.65 5.03 5.28
C SER A 31 -1.59 6.23 5.20
N LYS A 32 -2.53 6.39 6.16
CA LYS A 32 -3.53 7.49 6.24
C LYS A 32 -4.37 7.73 4.96
N ARG A 33 -4.28 6.88 3.94
CA ARG A 33 -5.01 7.01 2.67
C ARG A 33 -6.38 6.34 2.77
N ARG A 34 -7.44 7.14 2.89
CA ARG A 34 -8.82 6.66 3.07
C ARG A 34 -9.40 5.95 1.85
N ASP A 35 -8.96 6.32 0.65
CA ASP A 35 -9.49 5.77 -0.60
C ASP A 35 -9.26 4.25 -0.71
N TYR A 36 -8.10 3.78 -0.25
CA TYR A 36 -7.78 2.35 -0.27
C TYR A 36 -8.48 1.54 0.82
N VAL A 37 -8.89 2.16 1.93
CA VAL A 37 -9.63 1.48 3.01
C VAL A 37 -10.93 0.89 2.48
N PHE A 38 -11.72 1.69 1.75
CA PHE A 38 -12.94 1.23 1.11
C PHE A 38 -12.68 0.09 0.12
N THR A 39 -11.68 0.26 -0.75
CA THR A 39 -11.32 -0.74 -1.76
C THR A 39 -10.93 -2.06 -1.11
N PHE A 40 -10.08 -2.06 -0.09
CA PHE A 40 -9.64 -3.27 0.59
C PHE A 40 -10.79 -4.01 1.26
N LEU A 41 -11.70 -3.33 1.94
CA LEU A 41 -12.85 -3.94 2.59
C LEU A 41 -13.84 -4.52 1.56
N MET A 42 -14.06 -3.83 0.44
CA MET A 42 -14.92 -4.32 -0.63
C MET A 42 -14.32 -5.53 -1.33
N VAL A 43 -13.03 -5.53 -1.61
CA VAL A 43 -12.32 -6.67 -2.21
C VAL A 43 -12.34 -7.87 -1.26
N ALA A 44 -12.05 -7.67 0.04
CA ALA A 44 -12.13 -8.75 1.03
C ALA A 44 -13.52 -9.39 1.08
N SER A 45 -14.57 -8.58 1.08
CA SER A 45 -15.96 -9.06 1.12
C SER A 45 -16.33 -9.80 -0.16
N ALA A 46 -16.00 -9.25 -1.32
CA ALA A 46 -16.30 -9.85 -2.61
C ALA A 46 -15.56 -11.19 -2.80
N VAL A 47 -14.25 -11.23 -2.50
CA VAL A 47 -13.44 -12.44 -2.62
C VAL A 47 -13.94 -13.52 -1.65
N PHE A 48 -14.26 -13.17 -0.39
CA PHE A 48 -14.81 -14.12 0.58
C PHE A 48 -16.10 -14.77 0.06
N LEU A 49 -17.09 -13.94 -0.36
CA LEU A 49 -18.36 -14.44 -0.87
C LEU A 49 -18.17 -15.31 -2.12
N LEU A 50 -17.31 -14.87 -3.02
CA LEU A 50 -16.98 -15.59 -4.24
C LEU A 50 -16.36 -16.95 -3.93
N CYS A 51 -15.35 -17.01 -3.07
CA CYS A 51 -14.72 -18.27 -2.67
C CYS A 51 -15.71 -19.20 -1.94
N ASN A 52 -16.56 -18.66 -1.07
CA ASN A 52 -17.56 -19.47 -0.34
C ASN A 52 -18.60 -20.11 -1.28
N LEU A 53 -19.07 -19.34 -2.28
CA LEU A 53 -19.96 -19.87 -3.31
C LEU A 53 -19.27 -20.89 -4.23
N LEU A 54 -17.97 -20.72 -4.48
CA LEU A 54 -17.21 -21.59 -5.36
C LEU A 54 -16.86 -22.93 -4.71
N VAL A 55 -16.81 -23.02 -3.38
CA VAL A 55 -16.59 -24.29 -2.65
C VAL A 55 -17.72 -25.28 -2.87
N GLU A 56 -18.95 -24.79 -3.06
CA GLU A 56 -20.15 -25.63 -3.29
C GLU A 56 -20.31 -26.10 -4.75
N VAL A 57 -19.58 -25.48 -5.67
CA VAL A 57 -19.66 -25.78 -7.11
C VAL A 57 -18.40 -26.53 -7.52
N GLU A 58 -18.54 -27.72 -8.08
CA GLU A 58 -17.42 -28.41 -8.77
C GLU A 58 -16.98 -27.56 -9.98
N ILE A 59 -16.08 -26.59 -9.73
CA ILE A 59 -15.64 -25.69 -10.76
C ILE A 59 -14.57 -26.36 -11.61
N ASP A 60 -14.84 -26.41 -12.89
CA ASP A 60 -13.85 -26.82 -13.88
C ASP A 60 -12.65 -25.84 -13.85
N LEU A 61 -11.45 -26.38 -13.82
CA LEU A 61 -10.19 -25.62 -13.80
C LEU A 61 -10.16 -24.52 -14.87
N ALA A 62 -10.81 -24.77 -15.99
CA ALA A 62 -10.92 -23.81 -17.10
C ALA A 62 -11.68 -22.52 -16.70
N PHE A 63 -12.74 -22.64 -15.88
CA PHE A 63 -13.50 -21.48 -15.42
C PHE A 63 -12.67 -20.62 -14.43
N ALA A 64 -11.96 -21.30 -13.50
CA ALA A 64 -11.08 -20.60 -12.54
C ALA A 64 -9.96 -19.83 -13.28
N LEU A 65 -9.33 -20.45 -14.28
CA LEU A 65 -8.33 -19.81 -15.15
C LEU A 65 -8.89 -18.64 -15.96
N GLY A 66 -10.13 -18.79 -16.47
CA GLY A 66 -10.83 -17.73 -17.20
C GLY A 66 -11.09 -16.49 -16.32
N LEU A 67 -11.56 -16.70 -15.09
CA LEU A 67 -11.77 -15.63 -14.12
C LEU A 67 -10.45 -14.91 -13.78
N PHE A 68 -9.39 -15.68 -13.56
CA PHE A 68 -8.05 -15.14 -13.29
C PHE A 68 -7.52 -14.31 -14.48
N ALA A 69 -7.75 -14.77 -15.70
CA ALA A 69 -7.36 -14.04 -16.92
C ALA A 69 -8.10 -12.70 -17.04
N ILE A 70 -9.41 -12.65 -16.73
CA ILE A 70 -10.19 -11.41 -16.75
C ILE A 70 -9.65 -10.39 -15.74
N PHE A 71 -9.34 -10.80 -14.51
CA PHE A 71 -8.69 -9.95 -13.52
C PHE A 71 -7.32 -9.45 -13.98
N GLY A 72 -6.55 -10.29 -14.67
CA GLY A 72 -5.27 -9.93 -15.27
C GLY A 72 -5.40 -8.84 -16.33
N ILE A 73 -6.41 -8.92 -17.19
CA ILE A 73 -6.64 -7.95 -18.28
C ILE A 73 -7.11 -6.58 -17.75
N ILE A 74 -7.98 -6.56 -16.75
CA ILE A 74 -8.48 -5.32 -16.14
C ILE A 74 -7.34 -4.53 -15.50
N ARG A 75 -6.32 -5.20 -15.00
CA ARG A 75 -5.16 -4.59 -14.33
C ARG A 75 -4.27 -3.73 -15.25
N TYR A 76 -4.26 -3.98 -16.58
CA TYR A 76 -3.35 -3.27 -17.50
C TYR A 76 -3.72 -1.83 -17.83
N ARG A 77 -4.84 -1.31 -17.33
CA ARG A 77 -5.40 -0.02 -17.75
C ARG A 77 -5.52 1.05 -16.65
N THR A 78 -5.02 0.78 -15.45
CA THR A 78 -5.07 1.72 -14.33
C THR A 78 -3.69 2.29 -14.02
N ASP A 79 -3.67 3.51 -13.50
CA ASP A 79 -2.46 4.13 -12.96
C ASP A 79 -1.73 3.17 -12.02
N ALA A 80 -0.40 3.21 -12.05
CA ALA A 80 0.43 2.31 -11.24
C ALA A 80 0.08 2.49 -9.75
N VAL A 81 -0.58 1.48 -9.17
CA VAL A 81 -0.85 1.44 -7.73
C VAL A 81 0.48 1.35 -6.99
N PRO A 82 0.72 2.19 -5.98
CA PRO A 82 1.95 2.13 -5.20
C PRO A 82 2.19 0.73 -4.64
N ILE A 83 3.46 0.33 -4.57
CA ILE A 83 3.87 -1.05 -4.21
C ILE A 83 3.28 -1.48 -2.86
N ARG A 84 3.21 -0.57 -1.90
CA ARG A 84 2.68 -0.82 -0.56
C ARG A 84 1.20 -1.19 -0.58
N GLU A 85 0.40 -0.42 -1.27
CA GLU A 85 -1.05 -0.64 -1.43
C GLU A 85 -1.32 -1.96 -2.17
N MET A 86 -0.48 -2.31 -3.14
CA MET A 86 -0.52 -3.61 -3.80
C MET A 86 -0.28 -4.75 -2.82
N THR A 87 0.72 -4.62 -1.94
CA THR A 87 1.03 -5.64 -0.92
C THR A 87 -0.16 -5.83 0.03
N TYR A 88 -0.75 -4.76 0.53
CA TYR A 88 -1.94 -4.83 1.39
C TYR A 88 -3.13 -5.46 0.67
N LEU A 89 -3.33 -5.15 -0.61
CA LEU A 89 -4.38 -5.79 -1.43
C LEU A 89 -4.20 -7.31 -1.48
N PHE A 90 -2.98 -7.79 -1.71
CA PHE A 90 -2.70 -9.23 -1.71
C PHE A 90 -2.92 -9.88 -0.35
N ILE A 91 -2.53 -9.22 0.74
CA ILE A 91 -2.74 -9.73 2.10
C ILE A 91 -4.24 -9.84 2.40
N VAL A 92 -5.02 -8.84 2.03
CA VAL A 92 -6.49 -8.82 2.21
C VAL A 92 -7.16 -9.94 1.43
N ILE A 93 -6.75 -10.16 0.17
CA ILE A 93 -7.23 -11.27 -0.66
C ILE A 93 -6.88 -12.61 -0.01
N ALA A 94 -5.64 -12.80 0.41
CA ALA A 94 -5.20 -14.04 1.05
C ALA A 94 -5.99 -14.34 2.33
N LEU A 95 -6.25 -13.33 3.19
CA LEU A 95 -7.09 -13.50 4.39
C LEU A 95 -8.53 -13.86 4.04
N ALA A 96 -9.12 -13.22 3.02
CA ALA A 96 -10.47 -13.52 2.59
C ALA A 96 -10.61 -14.98 2.09
N VAL A 97 -9.64 -15.45 1.30
CA VAL A 97 -9.57 -16.85 0.83
C VAL A 97 -9.40 -17.82 2.01
N LEU A 98 -8.46 -17.53 2.91
CA LEU A 98 -8.25 -18.36 4.11
C LEU A 98 -9.53 -18.49 4.95
N ASN A 99 -10.22 -17.38 5.18
CA ASN A 99 -11.45 -17.37 5.98
C ASN A 99 -12.62 -18.06 5.28
N ALA A 100 -12.68 -18.00 3.93
CA ALA A 100 -13.72 -18.66 3.15
C ALA A 100 -13.54 -20.19 3.06
N LEU A 101 -12.29 -20.66 2.94
CA LEU A 101 -11.95 -22.08 2.78
C LEU A 101 -11.80 -22.84 4.09
N ALA A 102 -12.09 -22.21 5.19
CA ALA A 102 -11.90 -22.77 6.51
C ALA A 102 -12.77 -23.99 6.78
N PRO A 103 -12.19 -25.14 7.19
CA PRO A 103 -12.97 -26.34 7.53
C PRO A 103 -13.83 -26.09 8.78
N GLN A 104 -15.10 -26.48 8.70
CA GLN A 104 -16.09 -26.23 9.77
C GLN A 104 -15.84 -27.04 11.06
N SER A 105 -15.13 -28.15 11.03
CA SER A 105 -15.06 -29.09 12.15
C SER A 105 -13.99 -28.84 13.22
N ASN A 106 -12.86 -28.21 12.88
CA ASN A 106 -11.81 -27.83 13.85
C ASN A 106 -11.09 -26.53 13.43
N GLY A 107 -11.68 -25.83 12.49
CA GLY A 107 -11.03 -24.74 11.76
C GLY A 107 -10.95 -23.42 12.51
N VAL A 108 -11.84 -23.14 13.47
CA VAL A 108 -11.93 -21.81 14.10
C VAL A 108 -10.62 -21.43 14.81
N MET A 109 -10.01 -22.35 15.53
CA MET A 109 -8.73 -22.10 16.21
C MET A 109 -7.58 -21.95 15.21
N LEU A 110 -7.56 -22.79 14.17
CA LEU A 110 -6.53 -22.73 13.13
C LEU A 110 -6.64 -21.43 12.32
N ILE A 111 -7.87 -21.02 11.99
CA ILE A 111 -8.13 -19.76 11.28
C ILE A 111 -7.74 -18.56 12.14
N ALA A 112 -8.14 -18.54 13.41
CA ALA A 112 -7.76 -17.49 14.34
C ALA A 112 -6.23 -17.36 14.45
N LEU A 113 -5.53 -18.50 14.53
CA LEU A 113 -4.07 -18.52 14.54
C LEU A 113 -3.46 -18.00 13.23
N ALA A 114 -3.99 -18.43 12.07
CA ALA A 114 -3.51 -17.98 10.77
C ALA A 114 -3.72 -16.47 10.59
N ASN A 115 -4.90 -15.96 10.94
CA ASN A 115 -5.18 -14.52 10.91
C ASN A 115 -4.23 -13.75 11.85
N ALA A 116 -4.03 -14.23 13.08
CA ALA A 116 -3.12 -13.61 14.04
C ALA A 116 -1.68 -13.58 13.55
N LEU A 117 -1.20 -14.66 12.91
CA LEU A 117 0.13 -14.69 12.31
C LEU A 117 0.28 -13.67 11.20
N VAL A 118 -0.70 -13.55 10.31
CA VAL A 118 -0.68 -12.54 9.22
C VAL A 118 -0.69 -11.13 9.81
N TRP A 119 -1.52 -10.84 10.81
CA TRP A 119 -1.55 -9.52 11.45
C TRP A 119 -0.22 -9.18 12.13
N ILE A 120 0.33 -10.12 12.91
CA ILE A 120 1.61 -9.92 13.60
C ILE A 120 2.74 -9.70 12.58
N LEU A 121 2.80 -10.56 11.55
CA LEU A 121 3.83 -10.46 10.51
C LEU A 121 3.73 -9.12 9.77
N THR A 122 2.52 -8.71 9.38
CA THR A 122 2.29 -7.44 8.69
C THR A 122 2.69 -6.27 9.59
N LEU A 123 2.28 -6.29 10.86
CA LEU A 123 2.60 -5.22 11.82
C LEU A 123 4.10 -5.14 12.09
N VAL A 124 4.78 -6.27 12.25
CA VAL A 124 6.23 -6.31 12.50
C VAL A 124 6.99 -5.80 11.28
N LEU A 125 6.66 -6.32 10.08
CA LEU A 125 7.32 -5.89 8.85
C LEU A 125 7.06 -4.41 8.56
N ASP A 126 5.84 -3.95 8.75
CA ASP A 126 5.48 -2.56 8.52
C ASP A 126 6.21 -1.62 9.51
N ARG A 127 6.31 -2.02 10.79
CA ARG A 127 7.09 -1.28 11.79
C ARG A 127 8.59 -1.28 11.50
N LEU A 128 9.16 -2.42 11.08
CA LEU A 128 10.57 -2.51 10.72
C LEU A 128 10.91 -1.74 9.45
N TRP A 129 9.98 -1.73 8.47
CA TRP A 129 10.19 -1.05 7.19
C TRP A 129 9.86 0.45 7.24
N THR A 130 9.05 0.89 8.19
CA THR A 130 8.68 2.31 8.40
C THR A 130 9.81 3.15 9.02
N ILE A 131 11.03 2.62 9.02
CA ILE A 131 12.22 3.42 9.37
C ILE A 131 12.39 4.49 8.28
N ARG A 132 11.83 5.69 8.57
CA ARG A 132 11.89 6.96 7.84
C ARG A 132 11.14 6.98 6.50
N HIS A 133 9.91 7.46 6.53
CA HIS A 133 9.27 8.02 5.35
C HIS A 133 10.01 9.33 4.98
N MET A 134 11.06 9.20 4.19
CA MET A 134 11.64 10.35 3.52
C MET A 134 10.70 10.75 2.39
N ALA A 135 9.94 11.80 2.63
CA ALA A 135 9.18 12.44 1.56
C ALA A 135 10.16 13.03 0.55
N THR A 136 9.77 13.00 -0.71
CA THR A 136 10.61 13.46 -1.80
C THR A 136 9.93 14.57 -2.57
N LYS A 137 10.65 15.65 -2.84
CA LYS A 137 10.19 16.77 -3.67
C LYS A 137 11.16 16.99 -4.80
N VAL A 138 10.65 17.13 -6.03
CA VAL A 138 11.46 17.50 -7.18
C VAL A 138 11.38 19.02 -7.35
N VAL A 139 12.52 19.67 -7.35
CA VAL A 139 12.66 21.14 -7.48
C VAL A 139 13.47 21.44 -8.72
N VAL A 140 13.00 22.39 -9.53
CA VAL A 140 13.81 23.00 -10.59
C VAL A 140 14.56 24.18 -9.96
N TYR A 141 15.88 24.06 -9.93
CA TYR A 141 16.77 24.98 -9.25
C TYR A 141 17.54 25.85 -10.25
N ASP A 142 17.64 27.15 -10.00
CA ASP A 142 18.11 28.18 -10.90
C ASP A 142 19.53 28.71 -10.60
N ARG A 143 20.25 28.09 -9.65
CA ARG A 143 21.63 28.51 -9.30
C ARG A 143 22.60 27.33 -9.46
N VAL A 144 22.99 27.09 -10.72
CA VAL A 144 23.91 26.00 -11.08
C VAL A 144 25.30 26.19 -10.50
N ASP A 145 25.68 27.44 -10.17
CA ASP A 145 26.95 27.77 -9.52
C ASP A 145 27.15 27.11 -8.15
N LEU A 146 26.06 26.79 -7.44
CA LEU A 146 26.10 26.10 -6.14
C LEU A 146 26.18 24.58 -6.23
N LEU A 147 26.11 24.00 -7.44
CA LEU A 147 26.15 22.54 -7.62
C LEU A 147 27.57 21.96 -7.49
N SER A 148 28.61 22.79 -7.36
CA SER A 148 29.98 22.33 -7.17
C SER A 148 30.16 21.64 -5.81
N GLU A 149 31.01 20.59 -5.76
CA GLU A 149 31.21 19.77 -4.55
C GLU A 149 31.62 20.60 -3.31
N GLY A 150 32.35 21.69 -3.49
CA GLY A 150 32.79 22.55 -2.39
C GLY A 150 31.70 23.46 -1.80
N ARG A 151 30.54 23.60 -2.44
CA ARG A 151 29.45 24.51 -2.03
C ARG A 151 28.17 23.77 -1.66
N ARG A 152 28.27 22.50 -1.34
CA ARG A 152 27.11 21.66 -1.04
C ARG A 152 26.31 22.13 0.19
N GLU A 153 26.98 22.67 1.19
CA GLU A 153 26.32 23.22 2.38
C GLU A 153 25.51 24.47 2.05
N GLU A 154 26.06 25.38 1.24
CA GLU A 154 25.36 26.59 0.76
C GLU A 154 24.15 26.23 -0.09
N LEU A 155 24.26 25.19 -0.93
CA LEU A 155 23.16 24.67 -1.74
C LEU A 155 22.00 24.15 -0.87
N ILE A 156 22.32 23.39 0.19
CA ILE A 156 21.31 22.87 1.11
C ILE A 156 20.61 24.01 1.83
N GLU A 157 21.36 24.96 2.35
CA GLU A 157 20.83 26.14 3.07
C GLU A 157 19.91 26.98 2.17
N ASP A 158 20.31 27.27 0.93
CA ASP A 158 19.48 28.01 -0.03
C ASP A 158 18.20 27.24 -0.40
N LEU A 159 18.29 25.92 -0.59
CA LEU A 159 17.12 25.08 -0.83
C LEU A 159 16.18 25.00 0.38
N GLU A 160 16.69 24.93 1.60
CA GLU A 160 15.91 24.97 2.83
C GLU A 160 15.16 26.29 3.00
N GLN A 161 15.84 27.41 2.74
CA GLN A 161 15.21 28.74 2.81
C GLN A 161 14.10 28.91 1.77
N ARG A 162 14.30 28.43 0.54
CA ARG A 162 13.33 28.58 -0.55
C ARG A 162 12.17 27.59 -0.47
N THR A 163 12.44 26.37 -0.02
CA THR A 163 11.41 25.31 0.04
C THR A 163 10.69 25.25 1.37
N GLY A 164 11.26 25.81 2.43
CA GLY A 164 10.72 25.78 3.79
C GLY A 164 10.78 24.39 4.44
N VAL A 165 11.56 23.44 3.88
CA VAL A 165 11.70 22.08 4.39
C VAL A 165 13.10 21.82 4.89
N GLN A 166 13.25 21.09 6.00
CA GLN A 166 14.55 20.62 6.48
C GLN A 166 15.01 19.43 5.64
N ILE A 167 16.12 19.62 4.95
CA ILE A 167 16.62 18.65 3.97
C ILE A 167 17.51 17.63 4.66
N VAL A 168 17.20 16.34 4.46
CA VAL A 168 18.02 15.23 4.94
C VAL A 168 19.04 14.82 3.89
N ARG A 169 18.64 14.82 2.61
CA ARG A 169 19.48 14.40 1.49
C ARG A 169 19.02 15.10 0.21
N ILE A 170 19.97 15.37 -0.67
CA ILE A 170 19.71 15.86 -2.04
C ILE A 170 20.34 14.92 -3.06
N GLU A 171 19.67 14.80 -4.21
CA GLU A 171 20.16 14.11 -5.40
C GLU A 171 20.08 15.09 -6.57
N ILE A 172 21.21 15.36 -7.23
CA ILE A 172 21.29 16.24 -8.38
C ILE A 172 21.04 15.38 -9.61
N GLY A 173 20.00 15.75 -10.37
CA GLY A 173 19.61 15.09 -11.61
C GLY A 173 20.16 15.79 -12.84
N LYS A 174 19.29 16.00 -13.85
CA LYS A 174 19.69 16.67 -15.09
C LYS A 174 20.03 18.13 -14.86
N VAL A 175 21.20 18.56 -15.37
CA VAL A 175 21.67 19.95 -15.36
C VAL A 175 21.58 20.49 -16.79
N ASP A 176 20.95 21.64 -16.95
CA ASP A 176 20.87 22.39 -18.22
C ASP A 176 21.68 23.68 -18.08
N LEU A 177 22.91 23.64 -18.59
CA LEU A 177 23.84 24.79 -18.54
C LEU A 177 23.45 25.92 -19.46
N LEU A 178 22.56 25.67 -20.44
CA LEU A 178 22.08 26.72 -21.35
C LEU A 178 21.00 27.59 -20.72
N ARG A 179 20.19 26.97 -19.83
CA ARG A 179 19.11 27.66 -19.12
C ARG A 179 19.45 28.00 -17.67
N ASP A 180 20.65 27.66 -17.24
CA ASP A 180 21.12 27.83 -15.86
C ASP A 180 20.18 27.16 -14.83
N THR A 181 19.69 25.95 -15.16
CA THR A 181 18.75 25.22 -14.32
C THR A 181 19.20 23.79 -14.06
N ALA A 182 18.86 23.27 -12.89
CA ALA A 182 19.07 21.87 -12.52
C ALA A 182 17.83 21.27 -11.88
N ILE A 183 17.59 19.99 -12.14
CA ILE A 183 16.55 19.22 -11.44
C ILE A 183 17.18 18.61 -10.20
N ILE A 184 16.69 19.01 -9.02
CA ILE A 184 17.17 18.51 -7.75
C ILE A 184 16.04 17.74 -7.06
N LYS A 185 16.35 16.52 -6.62
CA LYS A 185 15.46 15.71 -5.81
C LYS A 185 15.83 15.91 -4.34
N VAL A 186 14.91 16.49 -3.60
CA VAL A 186 15.08 16.84 -2.19
C VAL A 186 14.37 15.81 -1.34
N HIS A 187 15.08 15.20 -0.40
CA HIS A 187 14.55 14.24 0.57
C HIS A 187 14.44 14.91 1.95
N PHE A 188 13.25 14.88 2.53
CA PHE A 188 12.94 15.50 3.82
C PHE A 188 12.05 14.60 4.68
N ASP A 189 11.98 14.86 5.97
CA ASP A 189 11.12 14.13 6.89
C ASP A 189 9.67 14.63 6.78
N GLY A 190 8.85 13.90 6.01
CA GLY A 190 7.45 14.27 5.75
C GLY A 190 6.56 14.26 7.00
N ASP A 191 6.91 13.47 8.01
CA ASP A 191 6.13 13.38 9.26
C ASP A 191 6.31 14.62 10.15
N ARG A 192 7.47 15.28 10.05
CA ARG A 192 7.79 16.51 10.80
C ARG A 192 7.33 17.78 10.11
N GLN A 193 6.96 17.71 8.83
CA GLN A 193 6.63 18.88 8.01
C GLN A 193 5.30 18.71 7.27
N PRO A 194 4.17 18.71 8.00
CA PRO A 194 2.86 18.60 7.40
C PRO A 194 2.57 19.84 6.54
N GLY A 195 2.06 19.62 5.35
CA GLY A 195 1.71 20.69 4.38
C GLY A 195 2.51 20.66 3.09
N HIS A 196 3.58 19.87 3.04
CA HIS A 196 4.31 19.60 1.80
C HIS A 196 3.86 18.26 1.22
N PHE A 197 3.34 18.25 -0.03
CA PHE A 197 2.99 17.00 -0.70
C PHE A 197 4.18 16.43 -1.46
N GLU A 198 4.22 15.11 -1.55
CA GLU A 198 5.22 14.37 -2.29
C GLU A 198 4.97 14.53 -3.80
N SER A 199 5.96 15.06 -4.54
CA SER A 199 5.89 15.04 -5.99
C SER A 199 6.26 13.65 -6.48
N GLN A 200 5.32 12.92 -7.05
CA GLN A 200 5.64 11.69 -7.78
C GLN A 200 6.58 12.06 -8.92
N GLY A 201 7.80 11.54 -8.87
CA GLY A 201 8.79 11.75 -9.90
C GLY A 201 8.24 11.22 -11.22
N GLY A 202 7.94 12.13 -12.14
CA GLY A 202 7.70 11.77 -13.53
C GLY A 202 8.93 11.06 -14.09
N SER A 203 8.69 9.90 -14.63
CA SER A 203 9.63 9.08 -15.42
C SER A 203 10.15 9.81 -16.62
#